data_0c52f3ef514d3753eab99cf9fb53bb27
#
_entry.id   0c52f3ef514d3753eab99cf9fb53bb27
#
_cell.length_a   1.000
_cell.length_b   1.000
_cell.length_c   1.000
_cell.angle_alpha   90.00
_cell.angle_beta   90.00
_cell.angle_gamma   90.00
#
_symmetry.space_group_name_H-M   'P 1'
#
loop_
_entity.id
_entity.type
_entity.pdbx_description
1 polymer ?
#
loop_
_entity_poly.entity_id
_entity_poly.type
_entity_poly.pdbx_seq_one_letter_code
_entity_poly.pdbx_strand_id
1 'polypeptide(L)'
;MTLVIICVDVFKSPLKVEEYFLGFLNVDDTKGQWLFEELQNVLNSLGLDIDNVRGQGYDNGANMKGRHQGVQKRLLDINPRALYTPCGCHCLNLTLCDIANSCGKAKDFFGVIQRIYTLFSHSTKRWKILVDHVTLKGLTLKPLSTTRWESRIESVKAITLQTQQVREALLELAERDIDSKIRSEVKSLASFELGNFEFLIGMVIWFNILSKVNFVSKSLQSEDMLIDVAMIKVKGLIASFEEYREIGFREAINTAKELASSMEIDPIFPERRQIHRKRHFDELSCELSQQISPEEYFRVHYFLYIVDQTIGSLKKRFEQYEEYEDLFGFLFTVDRLNSLIDGDLKAKCKTLKKKLQKRESVGQGT
;
A
#
# COMPACT_ATOMS: atom_id res chain seq x y z
N MET A 1 3.87 -17.60 -16.40
CA MET A 1 4.07 -16.13 -16.49
C MET A 1 3.25 -15.61 -17.66
N THR A 2 2.65 -14.41 -17.53
CA THR A 2 1.89 -13.77 -18.65
C THR A 2 2.81 -12.80 -19.37
N LEU A 3 2.81 -12.81 -20.68
CA LEU A 3 3.56 -11.87 -21.51
C LEU A 3 2.62 -10.99 -22.34
N VAL A 4 2.76 -9.68 -22.16
CA VAL A 4 2.04 -8.64 -22.91
C VAL A 4 3.08 -7.70 -23.52
N ILE A 5 2.90 -7.34 -24.78
CA ILE A 5 3.73 -6.33 -25.45
C ILE A 5 2.87 -5.09 -25.72
N ILE A 6 3.42 -3.94 -25.42
CA ILE A 6 2.84 -2.64 -25.74
C ILE A 6 3.64 -2.02 -26.89
N CYS A 7 2.99 -1.69 -27.98
CA CYS A 7 3.59 -1.10 -29.17
C CYS A 7 2.89 0.21 -29.54
N VAL A 8 3.65 1.11 -30.18
CA VAL A 8 3.08 2.28 -30.82
C VAL A 8 2.97 2.01 -32.32
N ASP A 9 1.76 2.03 -32.86
CA ASP A 9 1.55 1.97 -34.30
C ASP A 9 1.84 3.34 -34.93
N VAL A 10 3.03 3.45 -35.50
CA VAL A 10 3.52 4.68 -36.11
C VAL A 10 2.95 4.95 -37.53
N PHE A 11 2.24 3.99 -38.09
CA PHE A 11 1.60 4.10 -39.42
C PHE A 11 0.18 4.66 -39.34
N LYS A 12 -0.41 4.71 -38.13
CA LYS A 12 -1.74 5.32 -37.90
C LYS A 12 -1.63 6.78 -37.53
N SER A 13 -2.60 7.57 -37.99
CA SER A 13 -2.78 8.97 -37.57
C SER A 13 -4.19 9.11 -37.00
N PRO A 14 -4.35 9.49 -35.72
CA PRO A 14 -3.30 9.73 -34.72
C PRO A 14 -2.54 8.44 -34.34
N LEU A 15 -1.33 8.61 -33.78
CA LEU A 15 -0.54 7.48 -33.25
C LEU A 15 -1.36 6.71 -32.23
N LYS A 16 -1.34 5.37 -32.31
CA LYS A 16 -2.10 4.51 -31.41
C LYS A 16 -1.15 3.61 -30.62
N VAL A 17 -1.37 3.59 -29.30
CA VAL A 17 -0.72 2.59 -28.42
C VAL A 17 -1.61 1.35 -28.40
N GLU A 18 -1.04 0.19 -28.71
CA GLU A 18 -1.75 -1.08 -28.74
C GLU A 18 -1.08 -2.09 -27.84
N GLU A 19 -1.90 -2.86 -27.12
CA GLU A 19 -1.45 -3.96 -26.26
C GLU A 19 -1.72 -5.30 -26.94
N TYR A 20 -0.72 -6.16 -26.98
CA TYR A 20 -0.81 -7.50 -27.53
C TYR A 20 -0.52 -8.54 -26.45
N PHE A 21 -1.52 -9.35 -26.14
CA PHE A 21 -1.34 -10.52 -25.30
C PHE A 21 -0.66 -11.61 -26.10
N LEU A 22 0.55 -12.00 -25.73
CA LEU A 22 1.32 -13.02 -26.46
C LEU A 22 1.10 -14.43 -25.93
N GLY A 23 0.70 -14.60 -24.69
CA GLY A 23 0.37 -15.91 -24.13
C GLY A 23 0.75 -16.09 -22.66
N PHE A 24 0.55 -17.32 -22.21
CA PHE A 24 1.00 -17.79 -20.91
C PHE A 24 2.26 -18.64 -21.11
N LEU A 25 3.32 -18.27 -20.42
CA LEU A 25 4.55 -19.05 -20.38
C LEU A 25 4.50 -20.02 -19.20
N ASN A 26 4.79 -21.29 -19.46
CA ASN A 26 5.00 -22.26 -18.39
C ASN A 26 6.24 -21.84 -17.58
N VAL A 27 6.13 -21.88 -16.27
CA VAL A 27 7.19 -21.44 -15.37
C VAL A 27 7.47 -22.59 -14.40
N ASP A 28 8.56 -23.29 -14.62
CA ASP A 28 9.01 -24.40 -13.76
C ASP A 28 9.92 -23.92 -12.63
N ASP A 29 10.64 -22.78 -12.84
CA ASP A 29 11.45 -22.11 -11.82
C ASP A 29 11.11 -20.61 -11.80
N THR A 30 10.92 -20.06 -10.61
CA THR A 30 10.61 -18.64 -10.42
C THR A 30 11.85 -17.76 -10.25
N LYS A 31 13.07 -18.30 -10.36
CA LYS A 31 14.29 -17.50 -10.28
C LYS A 31 14.38 -16.49 -11.41
N GLY A 32 14.89 -15.29 -11.11
CA GLY A 32 14.99 -14.21 -12.08
C GLY A 32 15.79 -14.56 -13.33
N GLN A 33 16.78 -15.44 -13.24
CA GLN A 33 17.55 -15.90 -14.39
C GLN A 33 16.68 -16.72 -15.33
N TRP A 34 16.01 -17.74 -14.82
CA TRP A 34 15.17 -18.61 -15.62
C TRP A 34 14.01 -17.83 -16.29
N LEU A 35 13.35 -16.94 -15.52
CA LEU A 35 12.31 -16.07 -16.06
C LEU A 35 12.81 -15.16 -17.18
N PHE A 36 14.05 -14.69 -17.07
CA PHE A 36 14.68 -13.87 -18.11
C PHE A 36 15.05 -14.67 -19.34
N GLU A 37 15.58 -15.88 -19.19
CA GLU A 37 15.89 -16.80 -20.29
C GLU A 37 14.62 -17.16 -21.07
N GLU A 38 13.51 -17.45 -20.37
CA GLU A 38 12.21 -17.68 -21.02
C GLU A 38 11.70 -16.46 -21.78
N LEU A 39 11.84 -15.26 -21.20
CA LEU A 39 11.51 -14.02 -21.91
C LEU A 39 12.32 -13.88 -23.22
N GLN A 40 13.63 -14.14 -23.18
CA GLN A 40 14.48 -14.06 -24.34
C GLN A 40 14.09 -15.10 -25.40
N ASN A 41 13.82 -16.35 -24.99
CA ASN A 41 13.39 -17.41 -25.86
C ASN A 41 12.12 -17.05 -26.64
N VAL A 42 11.13 -16.48 -25.94
CA VAL A 42 9.87 -16.05 -26.58
C VAL A 42 10.10 -14.88 -27.53
N LEU A 43 10.85 -13.85 -27.12
CA LEU A 43 11.17 -12.73 -28.01
C LEU A 43 11.88 -13.22 -29.31
N ASN A 44 12.85 -14.09 -29.15
CA ASN A 44 13.57 -14.68 -30.30
C ASN A 44 12.64 -15.52 -31.20
N SER A 45 11.77 -16.34 -30.62
CA SER A 45 10.82 -17.17 -31.39
C SER A 45 9.81 -16.35 -32.20
N LEU A 46 9.51 -15.15 -31.72
CA LEU A 46 8.63 -14.19 -32.40
C LEU A 46 9.39 -13.24 -33.35
N GLY A 47 10.70 -13.37 -33.46
CA GLY A 47 11.52 -12.47 -34.28
C GLY A 47 11.61 -11.04 -33.70
N LEU A 48 11.37 -10.86 -32.42
CA LEU A 48 11.41 -9.57 -31.75
C LEU A 48 12.80 -9.32 -31.15
N ASP A 49 13.43 -8.24 -31.61
CA ASP A 49 14.75 -7.86 -31.12
C ASP A 49 14.65 -7.16 -29.75
N ILE A 50 15.30 -7.74 -28.75
CA ILE A 50 15.39 -7.20 -27.39
C ILE A 50 15.98 -5.78 -27.35
N ASP A 51 16.82 -5.43 -28.34
CA ASP A 51 17.37 -4.09 -28.49
C ASP A 51 16.30 -3.03 -28.82
N ASN A 52 15.13 -3.43 -29.29
CA ASN A 52 14.01 -2.54 -29.59
C ASN A 52 13.09 -2.29 -28.39
N VAL A 53 13.28 -3.00 -27.29
CA VAL A 53 12.52 -2.76 -26.05
C VAL A 53 12.89 -1.40 -25.46
N ARG A 54 11.90 -0.58 -25.16
CA ARG A 54 12.09 0.77 -24.54
C ARG A 54 11.57 0.86 -23.13
N GLY A 55 10.72 -0.07 -22.73
CA GLY A 55 10.15 -0.11 -21.39
C GLY A 55 9.94 -1.54 -20.90
N GLN A 56 9.92 -1.70 -19.61
CA GLN A 56 9.57 -2.95 -18.94
C GLN A 56 8.78 -2.62 -17.66
N GLY A 57 7.67 -3.35 -17.45
CA GLY A 57 6.79 -3.15 -16.31
C GLY A 57 6.35 -4.48 -15.72
N TYR A 58 6.53 -4.63 -14.41
CA TYR A 58 6.05 -5.79 -13.66
C TYR A 58 5.75 -5.41 -12.21
N ASP A 59 5.36 -6.40 -11.43
CA ASP A 59 5.23 -6.25 -9.99
C ASP A 59 6.61 -6.04 -9.31
N ASN A 60 6.57 -5.79 -7.99
CA ASN A 60 7.79 -5.58 -7.21
C ASN A 60 8.35 -6.88 -6.61
N GLY A 61 7.99 -8.06 -7.12
CA GLY A 61 8.55 -9.32 -6.70
C GLY A 61 10.07 -9.35 -6.84
N ALA A 62 10.79 -9.93 -5.88
CA ALA A 62 12.26 -9.92 -5.87
C ALA A 62 12.87 -10.53 -7.13
N ASN A 63 12.21 -11.55 -7.70
CA ASN A 63 12.65 -12.22 -8.93
C ASN A 63 12.47 -11.34 -10.17
N MET A 64 11.54 -10.39 -10.14
CA MET A 64 11.31 -9.42 -11.22
C MET A 64 12.12 -8.14 -11.02
N LYS A 65 11.97 -7.47 -9.86
CA LYS A 65 12.59 -6.17 -9.54
C LYS A 65 14.02 -6.26 -8.98
N GLY A 66 14.51 -7.44 -8.58
CA GLY A 66 15.79 -7.57 -7.86
C GLY A 66 16.94 -6.80 -8.51
N ARG A 67 17.59 -5.92 -7.74
CA ARG A 67 18.65 -5.01 -8.20
C ARG A 67 19.89 -5.73 -8.76
N HIS A 68 20.10 -6.98 -8.41
CA HIS A 68 21.30 -7.74 -8.78
C HIS A 68 21.00 -8.90 -9.75
N GLN A 69 19.89 -9.61 -9.54
CA GLN A 69 19.60 -10.86 -10.24
C GLN A 69 18.16 -10.97 -10.77
N GLY A 70 17.33 -9.94 -10.60
CA GLY A 70 15.97 -9.91 -11.13
C GLY A 70 15.94 -9.74 -12.66
N VAL A 71 14.80 -10.04 -13.25
CA VAL A 71 14.55 -9.86 -14.70
C VAL A 71 14.88 -8.43 -15.14
N GLN A 72 14.45 -7.44 -14.36
CA GLN A 72 14.74 -6.02 -14.59
C GLN A 72 16.23 -5.76 -14.84
N LYS A 73 17.07 -6.23 -13.92
CA LYS A 73 18.51 -5.98 -13.99
C LYS A 73 19.14 -6.64 -15.20
N ARG A 74 18.76 -7.89 -15.46
CA ARG A 74 19.28 -8.65 -16.59
C ARG A 74 18.92 -8.02 -17.93
N LEU A 75 17.67 -7.54 -18.06
CA LEU A 75 17.25 -6.82 -19.26
C LEU A 75 18.00 -5.49 -19.43
N LEU A 76 18.17 -4.71 -18.34
CA LEU A 76 18.93 -3.45 -18.38
C LEU A 76 20.42 -3.65 -18.67
N ASP A 77 21.01 -4.78 -18.32
CA ASP A 77 22.42 -5.09 -18.63
C ASP A 77 22.62 -5.30 -20.13
N ILE A 78 21.64 -5.90 -20.83
CA ILE A 78 21.65 -6.08 -22.27
C ILE A 78 21.19 -4.81 -22.98
N ASN A 79 20.04 -4.27 -22.58
CA ASN A 79 19.47 -3.07 -23.18
C ASN A 79 19.18 -1.98 -22.14
N PRO A 80 20.13 -1.06 -21.89
CA PRO A 80 19.97 0.02 -20.91
C PRO A 80 18.85 1.02 -21.21
N ARG A 81 18.24 0.92 -22.41
CA ARG A 81 17.12 1.76 -22.86
C ARG A 81 15.75 1.21 -22.44
N ALA A 82 15.68 -0.05 -22.02
CA ALA A 82 14.48 -0.69 -21.53
C ALA A 82 14.15 -0.20 -20.10
N LEU A 83 13.65 1.01 -19.97
CA LEU A 83 13.39 1.65 -18.67
C LEU A 83 12.36 0.86 -17.87
N TYR A 84 12.66 0.63 -16.61
CA TYR A 84 11.76 -0.08 -15.71
C TYR A 84 10.78 0.86 -15.02
N THR A 85 9.50 0.52 -15.11
CA THR A 85 8.44 1.19 -14.35
C THR A 85 7.74 0.16 -13.48
N PRO A 86 7.78 0.29 -12.15
CA PRO A 86 7.09 -0.64 -11.26
C PRO A 86 5.58 -0.48 -11.35
N CYS A 87 4.83 -1.56 -11.10
CA CYS A 87 3.38 -1.48 -11.01
C CYS A 87 2.96 -0.57 -9.83
N GLY A 88 2.32 0.56 -10.12
CA GLY A 88 1.88 1.55 -9.12
C GLY A 88 0.91 0.96 -8.10
N CYS A 89 -0.06 0.15 -8.54
CA CYS A 89 -1.02 -0.51 -7.65
C CYS A 89 -0.31 -1.48 -6.69
N HIS A 90 0.68 -2.21 -7.18
CA HIS A 90 1.48 -3.09 -6.34
C HIS A 90 2.36 -2.30 -5.36
N CYS A 91 2.90 -1.14 -5.77
CA CYS A 91 3.60 -0.23 -4.87
C CYS A 91 2.72 0.24 -3.72
N LEU A 92 1.48 0.66 -4.00
CA LEU A 92 0.50 1.05 -2.98
C LEU A 92 0.14 -0.12 -2.05
N ASN A 93 -0.07 -1.31 -2.62
CA ASN A 93 -0.33 -2.53 -1.84
C ASN A 93 0.81 -2.84 -0.87
N LEU A 94 2.06 -2.76 -1.33
CA LEU A 94 3.23 -2.99 -0.49
C LEU A 94 3.42 -1.88 0.57
N THR A 95 3.07 -0.62 0.26
CA THR A 95 3.04 0.46 1.26
C THR A 95 2.14 0.08 2.43
N LEU A 96 0.93 -0.40 2.15
CA LEU A 96 0.00 -0.84 3.19
C LEU A 96 0.54 -2.05 3.98
N CYS A 97 1.24 -2.99 3.31
CA CYS A 97 1.93 -4.09 3.99
C CYS A 97 2.99 -3.59 4.97
N ASP A 98 3.83 -2.64 4.54
CA ASP A 98 4.88 -2.07 5.37
C ASP A 98 4.29 -1.44 6.63
N ILE A 99 3.26 -0.61 6.48
CA ILE A 99 2.64 0.12 7.57
C ILE A 99 1.99 -0.82 8.58
N ALA A 100 1.21 -1.81 8.10
CA ALA A 100 0.52 -2.75 8.98
C ALA A 100 1.48 -3.66 9.75
N ASN A 101 2.69 -3.83 9.26
CA ASN A 101 3.74 -4.60 9.93
C ASN A 101 4.73 -3.72 10.71
N SER A 102 4.58 -2.40 10.68
CA SER A 102 5.56 -1.45 11.22
C SER A 102 5.65 -1.46 12.75
N CYS A 103 4.58 -1.79 13.46
CA CYS A 103 4.57 -1.85 14.93
C CYS A 103 3.61 -2.91 15.47
N GLY A 104 3.79 -3.28 16.74
CA GLY A 104 2.95 -4.28 17.44
C GLY A 104 1.47 -3.91 17.42
N LYS A 105 1.12 -2.67 17.83
CA LYS A 105 -0.28 -2.20 17.84
C LYS A 105 -0.97 -2.28 16.47
N ALA A 106 -0.25 -2.06 15.36
CA ALA A 106 -0.81 -2.20 14.02
C ALA A 106 -1.11 -3.68 13.69
N LYS A 107 -0.20 -4.59 14.05
CA LYS A 107 -0.41 -6.02 13.89
C LYS A 107 -1.57 -6.53 14.74
N ASP A 108 -1.65 -6.08 15.99
CA ASP A 108 -2.70 -6.46 16.92
C ASP A 108 -4.07 -5.98 16.41
N PHE A 109 -4.15 -4.75 15.88
CA PHE A 109 -5.37 -4.22 15.27
C PHE A 109 -5.91 -5.13 14.16
N PHE A 110 -5.08 -5.48 13.17
CA PHE A 110 -5.51 -6.38 12.11
C PHE A 110 -5.75 -7.81 12.61
N GLY A 111 -5.04 -8.24 13.64
CA GLY A 111 -5.26 -9.50 14.34
C GLY A 111 -6.67 -9.57 14.94
N VAL A 112 -7.14 -8.51 15.60
CA VAL A 112 -8.51 -8.42 16.15
C VAL A 112 -9.54 -8.49 15.02
N ILE A 113 -9.38 -7.72 13.95
CA ILE A 113 -10.28 -7.77 12.78
C ILE A 113 -10.40 -9.20 12.22
N GLN A 114 -9.26 -9.87 12.04
CA GLN A 114 -9.22 -11.24 11.53
C GLN A 114 -9.92 -12.24 12.51
N ARG A 115 -9.71 -12.08 13.81
CA ARG A 115 -10.34 -12.92 14.83
C ARG A 115 -11.86 -12.78 14.81
N ILE A 116 -12.39 -11.54 14.71
CA ILE A 116 -13.82 -11.27 14.58
C ILE A 116 -14.38 -11.98 13.34
N TYR A 117 -13.74 -11.83 12.18
CA TYR A 117 -14.13 -12.52 10.96
C TYR A 117 -14.14 -14.05 11.15
N THR A 118 -13.03 -14.59 11.65
CA THR A 118 -12.86 -16.05 11.82
C THR A 118 -13.90 -16.63 12.75
N LEU A 119 -14.21 -15.92 13.84
CA LEU A 119 -15.22 -16.35 14.82
C LEU A 119 -16.60 -16.55 14.18
N PHE A 120 -17.05 -15.58 13.38
CA PHE A 120 -18.35 -15.66 12.72
C PHE A 120 -18.34 -16.61 11.51
N SER A 121 -17.27 -16.63 10.71
CA SER A 121 -17.20 -17.41 9.47
C SER A 121 -17.07 -18.91 9.67
N HIS A 122 -16.64 -19.37 10.85
CA HIS A 122 -16.50 -20.79 11.15
C HIS A 122 -17.84 -21.52 11.33
N SER A 123 -18.96 -20.81 11.44
CA SER A 123 -20.28 -21.42 11.59
C SER A 123 -21.37 -20.62 10.89
N THR A 124 -22.20 -21.31 10.09
CA THR A 124 -23.36 -20.69 9.45
C THR A 124 -24.33 -20.08 10.45
N LYS A 125 -24.48 -20.69 11.64
CA LYS A 125 -25.33 -20.16 12.71
C LYS A 125 -24.77 -18.86 13.27
N ARG A 126 -23.44 -18.77 13.52
CA ARG A 126 -22.80 -17.57 14.00
C ARG A 126 -22.80 -16.48 12.93
N TRP A 127 -22.54 -16.85 11.68
CA TRP A 127 -22.62 -15.91 10.56
C TRP A 127 -24.00 -15.29 10.43
N LYS A 128 -25.06 -16.08 10.66
CA LYS A 128 -26.42 -15.57 10.65
C LYS A 128 -26.64 -14.52 11.74
N ILE A 129 -26.14 -14.74 12.97
CA ILE A 129 -26.23 -13.73 14.05
C ILE A 129 -25.59 -12.41 13.58
N LEU A 130 -24.39 -12.46 12.99
CA LEU A 130 -23.76 -11.25 12.46
C LEU A 130 -24.61 -10.55 11.40
N VAL A 131 -25.13 -11.31 10.43
CA VAL A 131 -25.95 -10.77 9.33
C VAL A 131 -27.27 -10.19 9.82
N ASP A 132 -27.86 -10.77 10.85
CA ASP A 132 -29.11 -10.30 11.45
C ASP A 132 -28.94 -8.96 12.18
N HIS A 133 -27.72 -8.66 12.68
CA HIS A 133 -27.38 -7.37 13.33
C HIS A 133 -26.93 -6.30 12.35
N VAL A 134 -26.15 -6.64 11.32
CA VAL A 134 -25.60 -5.63 10.40
C VAL A 134 -26.69 -5.03 9.52
N THR A 135 -26.74 -3.71 9.46
CA THR A 135 -27.80 -2.95 8.79
C THR A 135 -27.47 -2.59 7.36
N LEU A 136 -26.17 -2.39 7.04
CA LEU A 136 -25.70 -2.02 5.71
C LEU A 136 -25.60 -3.27 4.82
N LYS A 137 -26.68 -3.57 4.09
CA LYS A 137 -26.75 -4.73 3.19
C LYS A 137 -25.58 -4.69 2.17
N GLY A 138 -24.89 -5.84 2.05
CA GLY A 138 -23.74 -5.96 1.14
C GLY A 138 -22.39 -5.56 1.74
N LEU A 139 -22.36 -4.94 2.92
CA LEU A 139 -21.13 -4.60 3.63
C LEU A 139 -20.91 -5.59 4.79
N THR A 140 -20.22 -6.69 4.50
CA THR A 140 -19.90 -7.73 5.47
C THR A 140 -18.40 -7.87 5.67
N LEU A 141 -18.02 -8.51 6.77
CA LEU A 141 -16.62 -8.84 7.04
C LEU A 141 -16.08 -9.79 5.97
N LYS A 142 -14.82 -9.58 5.59
CA LYS A 142 -14.07 -10.44 4.67
C LYS A 142 -12.79 -10.96 5.33
N PRO A 143 -12.26 -12.13 4.89
CA PRO A 143 -10.97 -12.59 5.38
C PRO A 143 -9.87 -11.59 4.99
N LEU A 144 -8.96 -11.32 5.91
CA LEU A 144 -7.83 -10.46 5.62
C LEU A 144 -6.81 -11.22 4.74
N SER A 145 -6.64 -10.77 3.52
CA SER A 145 -5.58 -11.30 2.65
C SER A 145 -4.21 -10.77 3.07
N THR A 146 -3.19 -11.61 2.98
CA THR A 146 -1.78 -11.20 3.16
C THR A 146 -1.22 -10.49 1.93
N THR A 147 -1.81 -10.72 0.76
CA THR A 147 -1.31 -10.23 -0.53
C THR A 147 -2.19 -9.18 -1.19
N ARG A 148 -3.49 -9.12 -0.86
CA ARG A 148 -4.47 -8.18 -1.44
C ARG A 148 -5.13 -7.34 -0.36
N TRP A 149 -4.80 -6.05 -0.34
CA TRP A 149 -5.28 -5.11 0.68
C TRP A 149 -6.73 -4.68 0.52
N GLU A 150 -7.36 -4.91 -0.62
CA GLU A 150 -8.75 -4.56 -0.85
C GLU A 150 -9.69 -5.25 0.18
N SER A 151 -9.45 -6.53 0.48
CA SER A 151 -10.21 -7.25 1.52
C SER A 151 -10.05 -6.65 2.92
N ARG A 152 -8.87 -6.10 3.23
CA ARG A 152 -8.63 -5.41 4.52
C ARG A 152 -9.40 -4.10 4.59
N ILE A 153 -9.40 -3.33 3.51
CA ILE A 153 -10.17 -2.08 3.42
C ILE A 153 -11.66 -2.35 3.63
N GLU A 154 -12.20 -3.34 2.94
CA GLU A 154 -13.60 -3.69 3.05
C GLU A 154 -13.95 -4.18 4.46
N SER A 155 -13.11 -4.97 5.10
CA SER A 155 -13.33 -5.44 6.47
C SER A 155 -13.22 -4.30 7.49
N VAL A 156 -12.23 -3.44 7.39
CA VAL A 156 -12.12 -2.26 8.28
C VAL A 156 -13.32 -1.35 8.07
N LYS A 157 -13.71 -1.07 6.83
CA LYS A 157 -14.91 -0.30 6.50
C LYS A 157 -16.16 -0.92 7.12
N ALA A 158 -16.34 -2.25 6.98
CA ALA A 158 -17.51 -2.94 7.51
C ALA A 158 -17.60 -2.82 9.04
N ILE A 159 -16.48 -2.98 9.75
CA ILE A 159 -16.45 -2.82 11.20
C ILE A 159 -16.63 -1.35 11.59
N THR A 160 -15.93 -0.42 10.96
CA THR A 160 -15.99 1.01 11.34
C THR A 160 -17.39 1.59 11.20
N LEU A 161 -18.09 1.26 10.10
CA LEU A 161 -19.43 1.81 9.84
C LEU A 161 -20.55 1.08 10.61
N GLN A 162 -20.25 -0.07 11.20
CA GLN A 162 -21.23 -0.92 11.91
C GLN A 162 -20.64 -1.45 13.23
N THR A 163 -19.81 -0.63 13.90
CA THR A 163 -19.09 -1.04 15.13
C THR A 163 -20.06 -1.49 16.22
N GLN A 164 -21.12 -0.73 16.45
CA GLN A 164 -22.14 -1.04 17.45
C GLN A 164 -22.82 -2.40 17.12
N GLN A 165 -23.27 -2.58 15.88
CA GLN A 165 -23.96 -3.80 15.43
C GLN A 165 -23.05 -5.04 15.52
N VAL A 166 -21.77 -4.90 15.15
CA VAL A 166 -20.79 -5.98 15.29
C VAL A 166 -20.57 -6.32 16.77
N ARG A 167 -20.50 -5.33 17.65
CA ARG A 167 -20.36 -5.54 19.10
C ARG A 167 -21.60 -6.22 19.68
N GLU A 168 -22.80 -5.80 19.32
CA GLU A 168 -24.08 -6.43 19.71
C GLU A 168 -24.16 -7.89 19.25
N ALA A 169 -23.76 -8.16 18.01
CA ALA A 169 -23.69 -9.54 17.49
C ALA A 169 -22.71 -10.43 18.29
N LEU A 170 -21.58 -9.87 18.73
CA LEU A 170 -20.64 -10.56 19.61
C LEU A 170 -21.26 -10.83 20.97
N LEU A 171 -21.94 -9.86 21.58
CA LEU A 171 -22.59 -10.03 22.89
C LEU A 171 -23.70 -11.08 22.83
N GLU A 172 -24.56 -11.05 21.81
CA GLU A 172 -25.58 -12.08 21.58
C GLU A 172 -24.95 -13.47 21.41
N LEU A 173 -23.87 -13.56 20.67
CA LEU A 173 -23.16 -14.83 20.50
C LEU A 173 -22.62 -15.36 21.84
N ALA A 174 -22.13 -14.46 22.74
CA ALA A 174 -21.65 -14.84 24.07
C ALA A 174 -22.77 -15.45 24.95
N GLU A 175 -24.01 -15.03 24.74
CA GLU A 175 -25.16 -15.56 25.48
C GLU A 175 -25.63 -16.90 24.91
N ARG A 176 -25.61 -17.10 23.61
CA ARG A 176 -26.17 -18.26 22.92
C ARG A 176 -25.19 -19.43 22.76
N ASP A 177 -23.87 -19.18 22.74
CA ASP A 177 -22.90 -20.25 22.51
C ASP A 177 -22.64 -21.06 23.77
N ILE A 178 -22.66 -22.40 23.62
CA ILE A 178 -22.46 -23.34 24.71
C ILE A 178 -20.99 -23.52 25.07
N ASP A 179 -20.07 -23.32 24.08
CA ASP A 179 -18.63 -23.49 24.29
C ASP A 179 -18.06 -22.35 25.15
N SER A 180 -17.54 -22.72 26.30
CA SER A 180 -16.96 -21.77 27.27
C SER A 180 -15.76 -21.00 26.74
N LYS A 181 -14.92 -21.62 25.86
CA LYS A 181 -13.77 -20.95 25.25
C LYS A 181 -14.22 -19.88 24.28
N ILE A 182 -15.18 -20.20 23.42
CA ILE A 182 -15.75 -19.25 22.47
C ILE A 182 -16.44 -18.11 23.20
N ARG A 183 -17.23 -18.42 24.24
CA ARG A 183 -17.88 -17.41 25.07
C ARG A 183 -16.87 -16.43 25.68
N SER A 184 -15.75 -16.93 26.22
CA SER A 184 -14.69 -16.12 26.77
C SER A 184 -14.03 -15.23 25.71
N GLU A 185 -13.73 -15.79 24.53
CA GLU A 185 -13.13 -15.07 23.41
C GLU A 185 -14.05 -13.94 22.90
N VAL A 186 -15.32 -14.25 22.71
CA VAL A 186 -16.33 -13.29 22.25
C VAL A 186 -16.51 -12.15 23.23
N LYS A 187 -16.60 -12.42 24.55
CA LYS A 187 -16.65 -11.40 25.58
C LYS A 187 -15.40 -10.54 25.58
N SER A 188 -14.22 -11.14 25.39
CA SER A 188 -12.96 -10.40 25.28
C SER A 188 -13.00 -9.45 24.08
N LEU A 189 -13.41 -9.91 22.90
CA LEU A 189 -13.50 -9.08 21.69
C LEU A 189 -14.52 -7.92 21.88
N ALA A 190 -15.68 -8.19 22.45
CA ALA A 190 -16.74 -7.19 22.62
C ALA A 190 -16.39 -6.13 23.68
N SER A 191 -15.78 -6.55 24.82
CA SER A 191 -15.60 -5.68 25.97
C SER A 191 -14.20 -5.04 26.05
N PHE A 192 -13.15 -5.78 25.71
CA PHE A 192 -11.77 -5.30 25.84
C PHE A 192 -11.16 -4.79 24.55
N GLU A 193 -11.60 -5.28 23.38
CA GLU A 193 -11.13 -4.80 22.10
C GLU A 193 -12.05 -3.69 21.55
N LEU A 194 -13.28 -4.04 21.14
CA LEU A 194 -14.26 -3.06 20.64
C LEU A 194 -14.76 -2.08 21.73
N GLY A 195 -14.60 -2.43 23.01
CA GLY A 195 -14.87 -1.55 24.15
C GLY A 195 -13.69 -0.64 24.54
N ASN A 196 -12.57 -0.69 23.82
CA ASN A 196 -11.37 0.09 24.12
C ASN A 196 -11.30 1.34 23.25
N PHE A 197 -11.20 2.52 23.89
CA PHE A 197 -11.15 3.78 23.17
C PHE A 197 -9.93 3.92 22.24
N GLU A 198 -8.73 3.43 22.66
CA GLU A 198 -7.56 3.40 21.76
C GLU A 198 -7.79 2.55 20.50
N PHE A 199 -8.55 1.45 20.63
CA PHE A 199 -8.92 0.61 19.49
C PHE A 199 -9.86 1.34 18.53
N LEU A 200 -10.87 2.05 19.06
CA LEU A 200 -11.79 2.85 18.25
C LEU A 200 -11.07 3.95 17.47
N ILE A 201 -10.14 4.66 18.11
CA ILE A 201 -9.30 5.65 17.41
C ILE A 201 -8.46 4.98 16.34
N GLY A 202 -7.82 3.84 16.67
CA GLY A 202 -7.03 3.05 15.73
C GLY A 202 -7.85 2.62 14.50
N MET A 203 -9.09 2.24 14.70
CA MET A 203 -10.01 1.85 13.64
C MET A 203 -10.33 3.02 12.70
N VAL A 204 -10.59 4.21 13.24
CA VAL A 204 -10.81 5.42 12.44
C VAL A 204 -9.54 5.80 11.66
N ILE A 205 -8.37 5.75 12.31
CA ILE A 205 -7.08 6.03 11.65
C ILE A 205 -6.87 5.08 10.46
N TRP A 206 -7.04 3.76 10.67
CA TRP A 206 -6.86 2.78 9.61
C TRP A 206 -7.89 2.93 8.49
N PHE A 207 -9.14 3.21 8.83
CA PHE A 207 -10.16 3.47 7.82
C PHE A 207 -9.78 4.65 6.92
N ASN A 208 -9.29 5.75 7.50
CA ASN A 208 -8.86 6.93 6.75
C ASN A 208 -7.65 6.64 5.85
N ILE A 209 -6.62 5.99 6.40
CA ILE A 209 -5.41 5.62 5.63
C ILE A 209 -5.77 4.69 4.47
N LEU A 210 -6.49 3.61 4.76
CA LEU A 210 -6.87 2.61 3.77
C LEU A 210 -7.77 3.20 2.68
N SER A 211 -8.71 4.07 3.03
CA SER A 211 -9.63 4.71 2.08
C SER A 211 -8.91 5.64 1.12
N LYS A 212 -7.97 6.48 1.62
CA LYS A 212 -7.16 7.37 0.78
C LYS A 212 -6.31 6.58 -0.23
N VAL A 213 -5.61 5.54 0.24
CA VAL A 213 -4.78 4.69 -0.62
C VAL A 213 -5.63 3.93 -1.64
N ASN A 214 -6.78 3.38 -1.23
CA ASN A 214 -7.68 2.65 -2.12
C ASN A 214 -8.25 3.53 -3.24
N PHE A 215 -8.60 4.76 -2.94
CA PHE A 215 -9.08 5.71 -3.94
C PHE A 215 -8.06 5.91 -5.06
N VAL A 216 -6.80 6.12 -4.70
CA VAL A 216 -5.71 6.25 -5.69
C VAL A 216 -5.44 4.92 -6.40
N SER A 217 -5.42 3.80 -5.65
CA SER A 217 -5.19 2.47 -6.23
C SER A 217 -6.22 2.12 -7.31
N LYS A 218 -7.51 2.38 -7.07
CA LYS A 218 -8.56 2.18 -8.07
C LYS A 218 -8.39 3.09 -9.29
N SER A 219 -7.98 4.33 -9.08
CA SER A 219 -7.67 5.24 -10.18
C SER A 219 -6.50 4.74 -11.04
N LEU A 220 -5.43 4.20 -10.41
CA LEU A 220 -4.26 3.68 -11.14
C LEU A 220 -4.55 2.39 -11.93
N GLN A 221 -5.72 1.77 -11.76
CA GLN A 221 -6.16 0.58 -12.50
C GLN A 221 -6.98 0.92 -13.75
N SER A 222 -7.19 2.20 -14.05
CA SER A 222 -7.87 2.60 -15.28
C SER A 222 -7.04 2.21 -16.51
N GLU A 223 -7.69 1.70 -17.55
CA GLU A 223 -7.05 1.32 -18.82
C GLU A 223 -6.31 2.48 -19.49
N ASP A 224 -6.85 3.70 -19.36
CA ASP A 224 -6.30 4.92 -19.95
C ASP A 224 -5.34 5.67 -19.02
N MET A 225 -4.79 5.00 -17.98
CA MET A 225 -3.94 5.66 -17.01
C MET A 225 -2.58 6.02 -17.60
N LEU A 226 -2.35 7.31 -17.79
CA LEU A 226 -1.06 7.84 -18.20
C LEU A 226 -0.13 8.01 -16.98
N ILE A 227 1.17 7.90 -17.23
CA ILE A 227 2.18 7.94 -16.16
C ILE A 227 2.25 9.30 -15.44
N ASP A 228 2.07 10.40 -16.17
CA ASP A 228 2.01 11.76 -15.63
C ASP A 228 0.81 11.95 -14.71
N VAL A 229 -0.36 11.44 -15.11
CA VAL A 229 -1.59 11.45 -14.30
C VAL A 229 -1.40 10.58 -13.05
N ALA A 230 -0.79 9.40 -13.19
CA ALA A 230 -0.47 8.53 -12.07
C ALA A 230 0.43 9.23 -11.05
N MET A 231 1.45 9.96 -11.52
CA MET A 231 2.37 10.72 -10.67
C MET A 231 1.67 11.86 -9.94
N ILE A 232 0.80 12.62 -10.62
CA ILE A 232 -0.01 13.67 -9.99
C ILE A 232 -0.86 13.08 -8.86
N LYS A 233 -1.51 11.93 -9.09
CA LYS A 233 -2.34 11.27 -8.08
C LYS A 233 -1.53 10.80 -6.88
N VAL A 234 -0.34 10.24 -7.10
CA VAL A 234 0.55 9.79 -6.01
C VAL A 234 1.11 10.98 -5.22
N LYS A 235 1.54 12.05 -5.88
CA LYS A 235 1.97 13.29 -5.22
C LYS A 235 0.83 13.90 -4.39
N GLY A 236 -0.40 13.92 -4.94
CA GLY A 236 -1.60 14.35 -4.21
C GLY A 236 -1.89 13.46 -3.00
N LEU A 237 -1.69 12.15 -3.10
CA LEU A 237 -1.82 11.22 -1.96
C LEU A 237 -0.79 11.54 -0.86
N ILE A 238 0.47 11.75 -1.22
CA ILE A 238 1.52 12.11 -0.27
C ILE A 238 1.16 13.43 0.43
N ALA A 239 0.80 14.48 -0.33
CA ALA A 239 0.38 15.76 0.23
C ALA A 239 -0.83 15.62 1.17
N SER A 240 -1.81 14.76 0.81
CA SER A 240 -2.97 14.51 1.68
C SER A 240 -2.60 13.77 2.99
N PHE A 241 -1.50 12.99 3.01
CA PHE A 241 -0.99 12.40 4.25
C PHE A 241 -0.15 13.39 5.06
N GLU A 242 0.56 14.32 4.41
CA GLU A 242 1.24 15.42 5.09
C GLU A 242 0.23 16.34 5.80
N GLU A 243 -0.90 16.66 5.17
CA GLU A 243 -2.02 17.36 5.82
C GLU A 243 -2.64 16.52 6.94
N TYR A 244 -2.92 15.24 6.71
CA TYR A 244 -3.49 14.32 7.70
C TYR A 244 -2.59 14.17 8.93
N ARG A 245 -1.27 14.27 8.76
CA ARG A 245 -0.29 14.28 9.85
C ARG A 245 -0.55 15.41 10.86
N GLU A 246 -0.96 16.57 10.37
CA GLU A 246 -1.16 17.77 11.22
C GLU A 246 -2.54 17.77 11.89
N ILE A 247 -3.59 17.43 11.17
CA ILE A 247 -4.98 17.59 11.66
C ILE A 247 -5.67 16.26 11.97
N GLY A 248 -5.25 15.16 11.37
CA GLY A 248 -5.99 13.89 11.34
C GLY A 248 -6.13 13.22 12.69
N PHE A 249 -5.24 13.45 13.64
CA PHE A 249 -5.37 12.91 15.00
C PHE A 249 -6.58 13.48 15.73
N ARG A 250 -6.77 14.79 15.66
CA ARG A 250 -7.92 15.47 16.27
C ARG A 250 -9.23 15.03 15.64
N GLU A 251 -9.25 14.89 14.30
CA GLU A 251 -10.42 14.37 13.59
C GLU A 251 -10.74 12.93 14.00
N ALA A 252 -9.72 12.06 14.08
CA ALA A 252 -9.88 10.67 14.49
C ALA A 252 -10.42 10.56 15.94
N ILE A 253 -9.95 11.39 16.87
CA ILE A 253 -10.47 11.43 18.25
C ILE A 253 -11.94 11.84 18.26
N ASN A 254 -12.33 12.88 17.51
CA ASN A 254 -13.71 13.35 17.49
C ASN A 254 -14.65 12.25 16.97
N THR A 255 -14.31 11.62 15.84
CA THR A 255 -15.09 10.50 15.30
C THR A 255 -15.12 9.31 16.26
N ALA A 256 -14.00 8.98 16.90
CA ALA A 256 -13.96 7.88 17.88
C ALA A 256 -14.78 8.19 19.14
N LYS A 257 -14.88 9.45 19.59
CA LYS A 257 -15.77 9.86 20.69
C LYS A 257 -17.24 9.68 20.33
N GLU A 258 -17.63 9.98 19.10
CA GLU A 258 -19.00 9.74 18.61
C GLU A 258 -19.33 8.24 18.63
N LEU A 259 -18.39 7.40 18.14
CA LEU A 259 -18.53 5.94 18.19
C LEU A 259 -18.59 5.42 19.64
N ALA A 260 -17.73 5.92 20.53
CA ALA A 260 -17.73 5.53 21.94
C ALA A 260 -19.05 5.88 22.62
N SER A 261 -19.55 7.10 22.37
CA SER A 261 -20.84 7.56 22.91
C SER A 261 -22.01 6.68 22.48
N SER A 262 -22.05 6.26 21.20
CA SER A 262 -23.12 5.38 20.69
C SER A 262 -23.11 3.98 21.32
N MET A 263 -21.99 3.55 21.90
CA MET A 263 -21.81 2.24 22.54
C MET A 263 -21.69 2.31 24.08
N GLU A 264 -21.93 3.48 24.67
CA GLU A 264 -21.78 3.73 26.12
C GLU A 264 -20.38 3.38 26.65
N ILE A 265 -19.34 3.72 25.85
CA ILE A 265 -17.95 3.52 26.21
C ILE A 265 -17.35 4.85 26.64
N ASP A 266 -16.65 4.86 27.78
CA ASP A 266 -15.94 6.05 28.25
C ASP A 266 -14.77 6.38 27.30
N PRO A 267 -14.71 7.60 26.72
CA PRO A 267 -13.67 8.00 25.80
C PRO A 267 -12.36 8.38 26.54
N ILE A 268 -11.81 7.44 27.31
CA ILE A 268 -10.65 7.62 28.16
C ILE A 268 -9.50 6.76 27.65
N PHE A 269 -8.32 7.36 27.51
CA PHE A 269 -7.10 6.61 27.24
C PHE A 269 -6.69 5.81 28.48
N PRO A 270 -6.37 4.51 28.35
CA PRO A 270 -5.97 3.70 29.50
C PRO A 270 -4.68 4.23 30.12
N GLU A 271 -4.64 4.27 31.46
CA GLU A 271 -3.41 4.60 32.18
C GLU A 271 -2.30 3.57 31.89
N ARG A 272 -1.11 4.09 31.66
CA ARG A 272 0.06 3.25 31.40
C ARG A 272 0.85 3.00 32.66
N ARG A 273 1.19 1.76 32.91
CA ARG A 273 2.14 1.44 33.97
C ARG A 273 3.49 2.08 33.68
N GLN A 274 3.95 2.94 34.59
CA GLN A 274 5.31 3.47 34.54
C GLN A 274 6.29 2.33 34.78
N ILE A 275 7.13 2.02 33.82
CA ILE A 275 8.23 1.11 34.01
C ILE A 275 9.36 1.90 34.65
N HIS A 276 9.46 1.84 35.97
CA HIS A 276 10.65 2.34 36.67
C HIS A 276 11.82 1.45 36.32
N ARG A 277 12.73 1.92 35.45
CA ARG A 277 14.04 1.29 35.26
C ARG A 277 14.79 1.35 36.61
N LYS A 278 15.27 0.21 37.11
CA LYS A 278 16.22 0.20 38.22
C LYS A 278 17.45 0.98 37.75
N ARG A 279 17.71 2.13 38.37
CA ARG A 279 18.88 2.97 38.09
C ARG A 279 20.10 2.38 38.74
N HIS A 280 21.25 2.44 38.08
CA HIS A 280 22.55 2.28 38.73
C HIS A 280 22.86 3.52 39.58
N PHE A 281 23.62 3.34 40.67
CA PHE A 281 23.87 4.32 41.72
C PHE A 281 24.54 5.63 41.23
N ASP A 282 25.10 5.66 40.03
CA ASP A 282 25.91 6.79 39.47
C ASP A 282 25.19 7.59 38.38
N GLU A 283 23.90 7.36 38.13
CA GLU A 283 23.17 8.16 37.12
C GLU A 283 22.58 9.43 37.78
N LEU A 284 23.12 10.59 37.39
CA LEU A 284 22.60 11.93 37.73
C LEU A 284 21.12 12.02 37.37
N SER A 285 20.31 12.46 38.31
CA SER A 285 18.88 12.69 38.13
C SER A 285 18.63 13.82 37.14
N CYS A 286 18.38 13.51 35.86
CA CYS A 286 17.65 14.39 34.99
C CYS A 286 16.18 14.40 35.41
N GLU A 287 15.84 15.24 36.34
CA GLU A 287 14.46 15.55 36.75
C GLU A 287 13.83 16.39 35.65
N LEU A 288 13.38 15.80 34.56
CA LEU A 288 12.42 16.38 33.61
C LEU A 288 11.97 15.34 32.58
N SER A 289 11.57 14.15 33.02
CA SER A 289 10.62 13.41 32.19
C SER A 289 9.25 14.07 32.38
N GLN A 290 8.93 15.07 31.57
CA GLN A 290 7.56 15.55 31.46
C GLN A 290 6.67 14.32 31.28
N GLN A 291 5.72 14.13 32.20
CA GLN A 291 4.74 13.06 32.10
C GLN A 291 3.89 13.35 30.86
N ILE A 292 4.25 12.70 29.76
CA ILE A 292 3.47 12.75 28.53
C ILE A 292 2.12 12.09 28.82
N SER A 293 1.01 12.80 28.56
CA SER A 293 -0.32 12.23 28.74
C SER A 293 -0.51 10.96 27.90
N PRO A 294 -1.37 10.00 28.32
CA PRO A 294 -1.67 8.81 27.52
C PRO A 294 -2.14 9.13 26.09
N GLU A 295 -2.91 10.21 25.92
CA GLU A 295 -3.35 10.71 24.62
C GLU A 295 -2.16 11.16 23.76
N GLU A 296 -1.27 12.00 24.28
CA GLU A 296 -0.11 12.51 23.56
C GLU A 296 0.88 11.38 23.24
N TYR A 297 1.02 10.42 24.14
CA TYR A 297 1.81 9.22 23.87
C TYR A 297 1.24 8.42 22.71
N PHE A 298 -0.08 8.22 22.64
CA PHE A 298 -0.74 7.53 21.53
C PHE A 298 -0.59 8.33 20.24
N ARG A 299 -0.72 9.66 20.30
CA ARG A 299 -0.50 10.54 19.15
C ARG A 299 0.89 10.36 18.57
N VAL A 300 1.94 10.45 19.39
CA VAL A 300 3.34 10.41 18.92
C VAL A 300 3.76 9.00 18.51
N HIS A 301 3.52 8.00 19.36
CA HIS A 301 4.07 6.66 19.16
C HIS A 301 3.20 5.73 18.33
N TYR A 302 1.98 6.13 17.99
CA TYR A 302 1.12 5.35 17.11
C TYR A 302 0.66 6.13 15.90
N PHE A 303 -0.07 7.23 16.07
CA PHE A 303 -0.63 7.98 14.94
C PHE A 303 0.46 8.57 14.04
N LEU A 304 1.31 9.46 14.60
CA LEU A 304 2.39 10.08 13.82
C LEU A 304 3.34 9.04 13.24
N TYR A 305 3.69 8.03 14.03
CA TYR A 305 4.53 6.95 13.56
C TYR A 305 3.96 6.24 12.32
N ILE A 306 2.67 5.87 12.32
CA ILE A 306 2.03 5.21 11.18
C ILE A 306 1.96 6.14 9.97
N VAL A 307 1.60 7.42 10.18
CA VAL A 307 1.52 8.38 9.07
C VAL A 307 2.90 8.65 8.48
N ASP A 308 3.93 8.83 9.30
CA ASP A 308 5.32 9.03 8.85
C ASP A 308 5.85 7.80 8.08
N GLN A 309 5.54 6.57 8.55
CA GLN A 309 5.84 5.34 7.82
C GLN A 309 5.09 5.28 6.47
N THR A 310 3.86 5.76 6.41
CA THR A 310 3.07 5.82 5.17
C THR A 310 3.74 6.75 4.16
N ILE A 311 4.05 7.97 4.57
CA ILE A 311 4.71 8.97 3.71
C ILE A 311 6.07 8.47 3.23
N GLY A 312 6.89 7.94 4.15
CA GLY A 312 8.22 7.41 3.83
C GLY A 312 8.18 6.22 2.86
N SER A 313 7.24 5.28 3.07
CA SER A 313 7.07 4.13 2.18
C SER A 313 6.58 4.55 0.79
N LEU A 314 5.64 5.51 0.70
CA LEU A 314 5.17 6.05 -0.57
C LEU A 314 6.32 6.72 -1.34
N LYS A 315 7.03 7.67 -0.73
CA LYS A 315 8.17 8.36 -1.35
C LYS A 315 9.19 7.36 -1.89
N LYS A 316 9.61 6.40 -1.08
CA LYS A 316 10.60 5.38 -1.47
C LYS A 316 10.13 4.48 -2.62
N ARG A 317 8.85 4.11 -2.66
CA ARG A 317 8.33 3.17 -3.66
C ARG A 317 8.04 3.82 -5.00
N PHE A 318 7.81 5.13 -5.00
CA PHE A 318 7.56 5.91 -6.21
C PHE A 318 8.77 6.71 -6.70
N GLU A 319 9.95 6.54 -6.10
CA GLU A 319 11.22 7.16 -6.54
C GLU A 319 11.52 6.93 -8.04
N GLN A 320 11.23 5.73 -8.56
CA GLN A 320 11.44 5.41 -9.98
C GLN A 320 10.49 6.17 -10.92
N TYR A 321 9.32 6.58 -10.44
CA TYR A 321 8.44 7.45 -11.20
C TYR A 321 8.99 8.88 -11.28
N GLU A 322 9.66 9.35 -10.23
CA GLU A 322 10.36 10.65 -10.24
C GLU A 322 11.53 10.64 -11.23
N GLU A 323 12.34 9.57 -11.23
CA GLU A 323 13.39 9.38 -12.24
C GLU A 323 12.85 9.43 -13.68
N TYR A 324 11.66 8.85 -13.90
CA TYR A 324 10.99 8.88 -15.20
C TYR A 324 10.51 10.30 -15.55
N GLU A 325 9.95 11.03 -14.58
CA GLU A 325 9.53 12.43 -14.77
C GLU A 325 10.73 13.34 -15.06
N ASP A 326 11.84 13.17 -14.37
CA ASP A 326 13.05 13.94 -14.61
C ASP A 326 13.56 13.79 -16.05
N LEU A 327 13.42 12.58 -16.61
CA LEU A 327 13.86 12.27 -17.96
C LEU A 327 12.85 12.68 -19.03
N PHE A 328 11.56 12.46 -18.83
CA PHE A 328 10.52 12.65 -19.84
C PHE A 328 9.51 13.74 -19.50
N GLY A 329 9.49 14.25 -18.26
CA GLY A 329 8.41 15.10 -17.76
C GLY A 329 8.20 16.39 -18.56
N PHE A 330 9.24 16.89 -19.23
CA PHE A 330 9.13 18.06 -20.11
C PHE A 330 8.33 17.78 -21.38
N LEU A 331 8.12 16.49 -21.73
CA LEU A 331 7.33 16.07 -22.89
C LEU A 331 5.89 15.71 -22.53
N PHE A 332 5.50 15.72 -21.24
CA PHE A 332 4.16 15.29 -20.83
C PHE A 332 3.05 16.22 -21.30
N THR A 333 3.31 17.53 -21.32
CA THR A 333 2.34 18.51 -21.78
C THR A 333 3.01 19.59 -22.62
N VAL A 334 2.24 20.16 -23.54
CA VAL A 334 2.67 21.29 -24.37
C VAL A 334 3.10 22.49 -23.52
N ASP A 335 2.39 22.75 -22.42
CA ASP A 335 2.69 23.85 -21.51
C ASP A 335 4.05 23.65 -20.81
N ARG A 336 4.36 22.43 -20.36
CA ARG A 336 5.69 22.12 -19.79
C ARG A 336 6.80 22.30 -20.82
N LEU A 337 6.57 21.87 -22.04
CA LEU A 337 7.53 22.03 -23.13
C LEU A 337 7.77 23.51 -23.44
N ASN A 338 6.71 24.30 -23.56
CA ASN A 338 6.77 25.73 -23.90
C ASN A 338 7.29 26.60 -22.74
N SER A 339 7.24 26.13 -21.51
CA SER A 339 7.76 26.85 -20.33
C SER A 339 9.28 26.80 -20.22
N LEU A 340 9.95 25.93 -20.98
CA LEU A 340 11.41 25.78 -20.93
C LEU A 340 12.11 26.85 -21.77
N ILE A 341 13.19 27.40 -21.22
CA ILE A 341 14.12 28.27 -21.95
C ILE A 341 14.98 27.38 -22.87
N ASP A 342 15.38 27.90 -24.03
CA ASP A 342 16.15 27.18 -25.07
C ASP A 342 17.37 26.43 -24.52
N GLY A 343 18.06 27.01 -23.53
CA GLY A 343 19.22 26.38 -22.88
C GLY A 343 18.85 25.11 -22.12
N ASP A 344 17.77 25.17 -21.34
CA ASP A 344 17.28 24.06 -20.53
C ASP A 344 16.69 22.96 -21.42
N LEU A 345 15.94 23.32 -22.44
CA LEU A 345 15.41 22.40 -23.42
C LEU A 345 16.54 21.61 -24.13
N LYS A 346 17.60 22.30 -24.57
CA LYS A 346 18.77 21.66 -25.17
C LYS A 346 19.46 20.71 -24.18
N ALA A 347 19.58 21.08 -22.90
CA ALA A 347 20.17 20.23 -21.87
C ALA A 347 19.34 18.97 -21.65
N LYS A 348 18.02 19.10 -21.50
CA LYS A 348 17.10 17.97 -21.35
C LYS A 348 17.11 17.03 -22.58
N CYS A 349 17.08 17.58 -23.78
CA CYS A 349 17.19 16.79 -25.02
C CYS A 349 18.54 16.06 -25.12
N LYS A 350 19.66 16.66 -24.69
CA LYS A 350 20.96 15.98 -24.65
C LYS A 350 20.98 14.82 -23.67
N THR A 351 20.40 15.01 -22.48
CA THR A 351 20.28 13.96 -21.45
C THR A 351 19.45 12.81 -21.95
N LEU A 352 18.28 13.10 -22.55
CA LEU A 352 17.39 12.09 -23.14
C LEU A 352 18.09 11.33 -24.29
N LYS A 353 18.75 12.06 -25.20
CA LYS A 353 19.52 11.44 -26.28
C LYS A 353 20.58 10.48 -25.73
N LYS A 354 21.38 10.90 -24.74
CA LYS A 354 22.40 10.04 -24.11
C LYS A 354 21.79 8.78 -23.49
N LYS A 355 20.61 8.88 -22.87
CA LYS A 355 19.92 7.73 -22.27
C LYS A 355 19.39 6.76 -23.29
N LEU A 356 18.91 7.25 -24.46
CA LEU A 356 18.29 6.46 -25.52
C LEU A 356 19.27 6.01 -26.60
N GLN A 357 20.51 6.53 -26.62
CA GLN A 357 21.53 6.07 -27.57
C GLN A 357 21.91 4.60 -27.30
N LYS A 358 22.03 3.81 -28.37
CA LYS A 358 22.64 2.48 -28.33
C LYS A 358 24.11 2.65 -27.89
N ARG A 359 24.56 1.86 -26.92
CA ARG A 359 26.02 1.80 -26.66
C ARG A 359 26.68 1.22 -27.90
N GLU A 360 27.54 1.99 -28.52
CA GLU A 360 28.43 1.42 -29.52
C GLU A 360 29.25 0.33 -28.83
N SER A 361 29.17 -0.90 -29.36
CA SER A 361 30.06 -1.97 -28.93
C SER A 361 31.49 -1.46 -29.17
N VAL A 362 32.21 -1.18 -28.06
CA VAL A 362 33.67 -0.99 -28.16
C VAL A 362 34.21 -2.27 -28.74
N GLY A 363 34.53 -2.23 -30.06
CA GLY A 363 35.16 -3.34 -30.74
C GLY A 363 36.38 -3.76 -29.95
N GLN A 364 36.39 -5.00 -29.49
CA GLN A 364 37.63 -5.63 -29.07
C GLN A 364 38.51 -5.64 -30.31
N GLY A 365 39.37 -4.63 -30.41
CA GLY A 365 40.49 -4.66 -31.34
C GLY A 365 41.38 -5.82 -30.95
N THR A 366 41.56 -6.67 -31.91
CA THR A 366 42.47 -7.81 -31.96
C THR A 366 43.84 -7.52 -31.39
#